data_e256577b9a404dac151a923b743a5a57
#
_entry.id   e256577b9a404dac151a923b743a5a57
#
_cell.length_a   1.000
_cell.length_b   1.000
_cell.length_c   1.000
_cell.angle_alpha   90.00
_cell.angle_beta   90.00
_cell.angle_gamma   90.00
#
_symmetry.space_group_name_H-M   'P 1'
#
loop_
_entity.id
_entity.type
_entity.pdbx_description
1 polymer ?
#
loop_
_entity_poly.entity_id
_entity_poly.type
_entity_poly.pdbx_seq_one_letter_code
_entity_poly.pdbx_strand_id
1 'polypeptide(L)'
;ELACPAGYQVLAVDLPEHGERKGSSEKLLPWVAVPELEAVYFYAAERWKNVSLRATSIGAWFSMLALQEKPLRSALLLSPVVDMEDLITNMMQWANVSEAQLKEAGEISTDFDETLSWQYLCWVREHPYRWKVPTQVLYGAKDNLTSRSMLEQFKQRTGAHLTIMEEGEHWFHTELQLAVL
;
A
#
# COMPACT_ATOMS: atom_id res chain seq x y z
N GLU A 1 19.34 4.28 -0.42
CA GLU A 1 20.76 4.72 -0.62
C GLU A 1 20.93 5.57 -1.88
N LEU A 2 20.20 5.33 -2.98
CA LEU A 2 20.36 6.06 -4.25
C LEU A 2 19.76 7.49 -4.23
N ALA A 3 18.74 7.74 -3.43
CA ALA A 3 18.03 9.01 -3.41
C ALA A 3 18.89 10.17 -2.85
N CYS A 4 19.61 9.94 -1.75
CA CYS A 4 20.45 11.00 -1.15
C CYS A 4 21.60 11.46 -2.05
N PRO A 5 22.37 10.58 -2.71
CA PRO A 5 23.37 11.00 -3.71
C PRO A 5 22.75 11.74 -4.92
N ALA A 6 21.50 11.48 -5.24
CA ALA A 6 20.75 12.19 -6.28
C ALA A 6 20.17 13.55 -5.80
N GLY A 7 20.49 13.98 -4.59
CA GLY A 7 20.09 15.28 -4.03
C GLY A 7 18.72 15.29 -3.35
N TYR A 8 18.13 14.13 -3.09
CA TYR A 8 16.90 14.02 -2.31
C TYR A 8 17.19 13.93 -0.81
N GLN A 9 16.29 14.49 -0.01
CA GLN A 9 16.18 14.17 1.40
C GLN A 9 15.10 13.08 1.55
N VAL A 10 15.35 12.10 2.41
CA VAL A 10 14.45 10.97 2.61
C VAL A 10 13.89 11.01 4.03
N LEU A 11 12.57 11.05 4.14
CA LEU A 11 11.84 10.84 5.37
C LEU A 11 11.15 9.48 5.27
N ALA A 12 11.55 8.53 6.12
CA ALA A 12 10.97 7.19 6.19
C ALA A 12 10.21 7.03 7.50
N VAL A 13 9.10 6.33 7.45
CA VAL A 13 8.28 5.99 8.61
C VAL A 13 7.88 4.52 8.56
N ASP A 14 7.82 3.89 9.72
CA ASP A 14 7.25 2.56 9.87
C ASP A 14 5.75 2.69 10.17
N LEU A 15 4.94 1.95 9.42
CA LEU A 15 3.51 1.81 9.73
C LEU A 15 3.33 0.98 11.02
N PRO A 16 2.16 1.07 11.70
CA PRO A 16 1.84 0.15 12.78
C PRO A 16 2.09 -1.31 12.38
N GLU A 17 2.54 -2.12 13.30
CA GLU A 17 2.91 -3.54 13.11
C GLU A 17 4.09 -3.80 12.17
N HIS A 18 4.78 -2.75 11.67
CA HIS A 18 5.94 -2.87 10.77
C HIS A 18 7.19 -2.27 11.39
N GLY A 19 8.35 -2.70 10.87
CA GLY A 19 9.66 -2.17 11.26
C GLY A 19 9.89 -2.12 12.77
N GLU A 20 10.28 -0.98 13.30
CA GLU A 20 10.49 -0.77 14.73
C GLU A 20 9.20 -0.77 15.56
N ARG A 21 8.03 -0.63 14.91
CA ARG A 21 6.70 -0.70 15.56
C ARG A 21 6.14 -2.11 15.61
N LYS A 22 6.87 -3.12 15.13
CA LYS A 22 6.48 -4.51 15.20
C LYS A 22 6.42 -4.95 16.68
N GLY A 23 5.26 -5.49 17.09
CA GLY A 23 5.01 -5.91 18.47
C GLY A 23 4.55 -4.78 19.40
N SER A 24 4.32 -3.57 18.91
CA SER A 24 3.58 -2.55 19.65
C SER A 24 2.09 -2.93 19.77
N SER A 25 1.36 -2.25 20.67
CA SER A 25 -0.10 -2.45 20.81
C SER A 25 -0.91 -1.81 19.68
N GLU A 26 -0.25 -1.03 18.81
CA GLU A 26 -0.92 -0.32 17.72
C GLU A 26 -1.15 -1.27 16.55
N LYS A 27 -2.36 -1.23 16.01
CA LYS A 27 -2.78 -2.05 14.88
C LYS A 27 -2.75 -1.25 13.57
N LEU A 28 -2.41 -1.93 12.48
CA LEU A 28 -2.44 -1.34 11.14
C LEU A 28 -3.88 -1.21 10.65
N LEU A 29 -4.56 -0.20 11.15
CA LEU A 29 -5.95 0.12 10.82
C LEU A 29 -6.03 1.43 10.05
N PRO A 30 -6.95 1.56 9.07
CA PRO A 30 -7.04 2.78 8.25
C PRO A 30 -7.24 4.06 9.07
N TRP A 31 -8.07 4.01 10.10
CA TRP A 31 -8.33 5.15 10.99
C TRP A 31 -7.16 5.50 11.94
N VAL A 32 -6.11 4.66 11.96
CA VAL A 32 -4.84 4.95 12.65
C VAL A 32 -3.78 5.42 11.64
N ALA A 33 -3.52 4.63 10.61
CA ALA A 33 -2.43 4.88 9.67
C ALA A 33 -2.66 6.10 8.76
N VAL A 34 -3.91 6.37 8.35
CA VAL A 34 -4.21 7.51 7.46
C VAL A 34 -3.90 8.85 8.13
N PRO A 35 -4.38 9.16 9.36
CA PRO A 35 -4.02 10.41 10.04
C PRO A 35 -2.51 10.56 10.31
N GLU A 36 -1.82 9.45 10.60
CA GLU A 36 -0.37 9.48 10.80
C GLU A 36 0.37 9.85 9.52
N LEU A 37 0.01 9.24 8.39
CA LEU A 37 0.62 9.56 7.10
C LEU A 37 0.31 10.99 6.66
N GLU A 38 -0.88 11.51 6.96
CA GLU A 38 -1.18 12.93 6.73
C GLU A 38 -0.29 13.83 7.57
N ALA A 39 -0.07 13.51 8.86
CA ALA A 39 0.83 14.27 9.74
C ALA A 39 2.27 14.26 9.23
N VAL A 40 2.77 13.11 8.75
CA VAL A 40 4.09 12.98 8.12
C VAL A 40 4.18 13.85 6.85
N TYR A 41 3.13 13.85 6.02
CA TYR A 41 3.07 14.71 4.84
C TYR A 41 3.14 16.20 5.23
N PHE A 42 2.36 16.64 6.19
CA PHE A 42 2.38 18.05 6.64
C PHE A 42 3.75 18.44 7.18
N TYR A 43 4.39 17.57 7.97
CA TYR A 43 5.76 17.80 8.42
C TYR A 43 6.74 17.99 7.25
N ALA A 44 6.60 17.17 6.19
CA ALA A 44 7.43 17.28 5.00
C ALA A 44 7.12 18.57 4.20
N ALA A 45 5.84 18.88 4.00
CA ALA A 45 5.40 20.02 3.19
C ALA A 45 5.77 21.39 3.82
N GLU A 46 5.88 21.47 5.14
CA GLU A 46 6.39 22.66 5.82
C GLU A 46 7.89 22.93 5.56
N ARG A 47 8.67 21.90 5.22
CA ARG A 47 10.12 21.94 5.09
C ARG A 47 10.61 21.92 3.66
N TRP A 48 9.86 21.28 2.77
CA TRP A 48 10.27 21.09 1.39
C TRP A 48 9.17 21.47 0.42
N LYS A 49 9.54 22.23 -0.60
CA LYS A 49 8.64 22.71 -1.65
C LYS A 49 8.09 21.56 -2.51
N ASN A 50 8.91 20.54 -2.75
CA ASN A 50 8.57 19.40 -3.60
C ASN A 50 8.62 18.12 -2.77
N VAL A 51 7.49 17.47 -2.62
CA VAL A 51 7.36 16.19 -1.95
C VAL A 51 7.02 15.13 -2.99
N SER A 52 7.74 14.02 -2.99
CA SER A 52 7.44 12.83 -3.79
C SER A 52 7.25 11.64 -2.84
N LEU A 53 6.40 10.71 -3.24
CA LEU A 53 6.09 9.50 -2.49
C LEU A 53 6.87 8.31 -3.06
N ARG A 54 7.44 7.47 -2.17
CA ARG A 54 7.80 6.08 -2.48
C ARG A 54 7.08 5.19 -1.47
N ALA A 55 6.32 4.22 -1.98
CA ALA A 55 5.58 3.31 -1.12
C ALA A 55 5.57 1.89 -1.68
N THR A 56 5.48 0.90 -0.81
CA THR A 56 5.54 -0.52 -1.17
C THR A 56 4.32 -1.25 -0.61
N SER A 57 3.79 -2.20 -1.38
CA SER A 57 2.75 -3.14 -0.94
C SER A 57 1.53 -2.44 -0.33
N ILE A 58 1.10 -2.85 0.85
CA ILE A 58 -0.01 -2.26 1.60
C ILE A 58 0.25 -0.78 1.96
N GLY A 59 1.52 -0.40 2.16
CA GLY A 59 1.90 1.00 2.39
C GLY A 59 1.55 1.91 1.22
N ALA A 60 1.51 1.38 -0.01
CA ALA A 60 1.04 2.14 -1.17
C ALA A 60 -0.45 2.47 -1.06
N TRP A 61 -1.29 1.51 -0.66
CA TRP A 61 -2.72 1.74 -0.47
C TRP A 61 -3.00 2.80 0.60
N PHE A 62 -2.39 2.67 1.78
CA PHE A 62 -2.53 3.66 2.85
C PHE A 62 -2.05 5.06 2.42
N SER A 63 -0.92 5.12 1.71
CA SER A 63 -0.38 6.39 1.22
C SER A 63 -1.28 7.03 0.16
N MET A 64 -1.82 6.26 -0.77
CA MET A 64 -2.76 6.77 -1.77
C MET A 64 -4.03 7.31 -1.12
N LEU A 65 -4.54 6.61 -0.12
CA LEU A 65 -5.73 7.03 0.62
C LEU A 65 -5.49 8.33 1.41
N ALA A 66 -4.38 8.40 2.16
CA ALA A 66 -4.04 9.57 2.98
C ALA A 66 -3.67 10.81 2.14
N LEU A 67 -3.04 10.60 0.97
CA LEU A 67 -2.39 11.69 0.23
C LEU A 67 -3.09 12.03 -1.10
N GLN A 68 -4.25 11.46 -1.39
CA GLN A 68 -4.96 11.65 -2.67
C GLN A 68 -5.29 13.12 -3.00
N GLU A 69 -5.49 13.97 -2.00
CA GLU A 69 -5.80 15.38 -2.16
C GLU A 69 -4.58 16.29 -1.83
N LYS A 70 -3.41 15.70 -1.61
CA LYS A 70 -2.20 16.47 -1.27
C LYS A 70 -1.36 16.73 -2.53
N PRO A 71 -0.71 17.90 -2.64
CA PRO A 71 0.14 18.24 -3.78
C PRO A 71 1.46 17.46 -3.74
N LEU A 72 1.46 16.27 -4.31
CA LEU A 72 2.65 15.48 -4.54
C LEU A 72 3.19 15.71 -5.95
N ARG A 73 4.53 15.79 -6.08
CA ARG A 73 5.20 15.93 -7.38
C ARG A 73 5.11 14.65 -8.20
N SER A 74 5.29 13.51 -7.57
CA SER A 74 5.26 12.18 -8.19
C SER A 74 5.15 11.09 -7.15
N ALA A 75 4.79 9.89 -7.58
CA ALA A 75 4.83 8.69 -6.76
C ALA A 75 5.57 7.55 -7.49
N LEU A 76 6.32 6.76 -6.72
CA LEU A 76 6.88 5.47 -7.11
C LEU A 76 6.26 4.40 -6.21
N LEU A 77 5.51 3.50 -6.79
CA LEU A 77 4.83 2.43 -6.07
C LEU A 77 5.46 1.08 -6.47
N LEU A 78 5.84 0.29 -5.46
CA LEU A 78 6.46 -1.03 -5.64
C LEU A 78 5.49 -2.11 -5.18
N SER A 79 5.17 -3.05 -6.05
CA SER A 79 4.20 -4.12 -5.78
C SER A 79 2.97 -3.61 -5.01
N PRO A 80 2.31 -2.53 -5.45
CA PRO A 80 1.31 -1.86 -4.63
C PRO A 80 0.05 -2.70 -4.49
N VAL A 81 -0.53 -2.72 -3.29
CA VAL A 81 -1.95 -3.03 -3.13
C VAL A 81 -2.74 -1.84 -3.65
N VAL A 82 -3.51 -2.05 -4.71
CA VAL A 82 -4.32 -1.00 -5.37
C VAL A 82 -5.82 -1.17 -5.14
N ASP A 83 -6.22 -2.29 -4.56
CA ASP A 83 -7.60 -2.57 -4.17
C ASP A 83 -7.60 -3.39 -2.88
N MET A 84 -7.94 -2.74 -1.77
CA MET A 84 -7.94 -3.37 -0.45
C MET A 84 -9.16 -4.26 -0.26
N GLU A 85 -10.30 -3.93 -0.88
CA GLU A 85 -11.48 -4.79 -0.79
C GLU A 85 -11.22 -6.14 -1.46
N ASP A 86 -10.57 -6.13 -2.64
CA ASP A 86 -10.18 -7.36 -3.31
C ASP A 86 -9.18 -8.17 -2.48
N LEU A 87 -8.16 -7.53 -1.91
CA LEU A 87 -7.21 -8.21 -1.04
C LEU A 87 -7.92 -8.88 0.16
N ILE A 88 -8.78 -8.14 0.87
CA ILE A 88 -9.54 -8.71 2.00
C ILE A 88 -10.43 -9.87 1.53
N THR A 89 -11.08 -9.73 0.38
CA THR A 89 -11.93 -10.78 -0.20
C THR A 89 -11.13 -12.04 -0.53
N ASN A 90 -9.92 -11.89 -1.11
CA ASN A 90 -9.01 -12.99 -1.36
C ASN A 90 -8.56 -13.66 -0.06
N MET A 91 -8.21 -12.88 0.97
CA MET A 91 -7.86 -13.41 2.30
C MET A 91 -9.03 -14.19 2.91
N MET A 92 -10.27 -13.71 2.77
CA MET A 92 -11.46 -14.44 3.21
C MET A 92 -11.60 -15.78 2.46
N GLN A 93 -11.34 -15.81 1.15
CA GLN A 93 -11.36 -17.05 0.37
C GLN A 93 -10.27 -18.02 0.84
N TRP A 94 -9.05 -17.57 1.07
CA TRP A 94 -7.95 -18.40 1.57
C TRP A 94 -8.26 -19.00 2.96
N ALA A 95 -8.93 -18.24 3.81
CA ALA A 95 -9.37 -18.68 5.13
C ALA A 95 -10.68 -19.50 5.10
N ASN A 96 -11.31 -19.66 3.92
CA ASN A 96 -12.64 -20.26 3.77
C ASN A 96 -13.71 -19.59 4.65
N VAL A 97 -13.67 -18.25 4.73
CA VAL A 97 -14.59 -17.41 5.50
C VAL A 97 -15.52 -16.67 4.56
N SER A 98 -16.83 -16.82 4.76
CA SER A 98 -17.86 -16.06 4.05
C SER A 98 -18.04 -14.66 4.70
N GLU A 99 -18.57 -13.72 3.92
CA GLU A 99 -18.88 -12.37 4.42
C GLU A 99 -19.92 -12.41 5.56
N ALA A 100 -20.88 -13.34 5.50
CA ALA A 100 -21.87 -13.51 6.56
C ALA A 100 -21.21 -13.96 7.89
N GLN A 101 -20.26 -14.89 7.83
CA GLN A 101 -19.52 -15.36 9.01
C GLN A 101 -18.65 -14.23 9.59
N LEU A 102 -17.94 -13.48 8.72
CA LEU A 102 -17.13 -12.34 9.18
C LEU A 102 -17.99 -11.26 9.82
N LYS A 103 -19.16 -10.96 9.24
CA LYS A 103 -20.11 -10.00 9.79
C LYS A 103 -20.65 -10.43 11.16
N GLU A 104 -20.96 -11.71 11.34
CA GLU A 104 -21.46 -12.24 12.60
C GLU A 104 -20.37 -12.24 13.68
N ALA A 105 -19.14 -12.66 13.34
CA ALA A 105 -18.03 -12.77 14.28
C ALA A 105 -17.39 -11.40 14.60
N GLY A 106 -17.48 -10.43 13.68
CA GLY A 106 -16.78 -9.15 13.77
C GLY A 106 -15.31 -9.26 13.38
N GLU A 107 -14.57 -10.20 13.98
CA GLU A 107 -13.17 -10.49 13.68
C GLU A 107 -12.93 -12.00 13.63
N ILE A 108 -12.08 -12.45 12.73
CA ILE A 108 -11.68 -13.85 12.57
C ILE A 108 -10.18 -13.92 12.34
N SER A 109 -9.44 -14.56 13.24
CA SER A 109 -8.01 -14.87 13.07
C SER A 109 -7.83 -15.95 12.01
N THR A 110 -6.79 -15.82 11.19
CA THR A 110 -6.47 -16.79 10.13
C THR A 110 -5.21 -17.59 10.45
N ASP A 111 -5.01 -18.68 9.73
CA ASP A 111 -3.81 -19.53 9.88
C ASP A 111 -2.53 -18.91 9.26
N PHE A 112 -2.65 -17.77 8.60
CA PHE A 112 -1.54 -17.00 7.99
C PHE A 112 -1.23 -15.70 8.75
N ASP A 113 -1.50 -15.68 10.06
CA ASP A 113 -1.17 -14.62 11.02
C ASP A 113 -1.87 -13.27 10.79
N GLU A 114 -2.89 -13.21 9.92
CA GLU A 114 -3.71 -12.03 9.72
C GLU A 114 -5.07 -12.16 10.42
N THR A 115 -5.66 -11.03 10.79
CA THR A 115 -7.01 -11.00 11.35
C THR A 115 -7.95 -10.31 10.38
N LEU A 116 -8.93 -11.06 9.87
CA LEU A 116 -10.03 -10.50 9.09
C LEU A 116 -10.94 -9.69 10.00
N SER A 117 -11.30 -8.47 9.61
CA SER A 117 -12.16 -7.58 10.37
C SER A 117 -13.33 -7.08 9.52
N TRP A 118 -14.54 -7.29 10.01
CA TRP A 118 -15.74 -6.77 9.39
C TRP A 118 -15.75 -5.24 9.36
N GLN A 119 -15.32 -4.61 10.44
CA GLN A 119 -15.23 -3.16 10.53
C GLN A 119 -14.25 -2.60 9.48
N TYR A 120 -13.11 -3.27 9.28
CA TYR A 120 -12.13 -2.86 8.28
C TYR A 120 -12.73 -2.95 6.87
N LEU A 121 -13.37 -4.07 6.53
CA LEU A 121 -14.00 -4.26 5.22
C LEU A 121 -15.08 -3.20 4.94
N CYS A 122 -15.96 -2.93 5.90
CA CYS A 122 -16.97 -1.87 5.78
C CYS A 122 -16.31 -0.51 5.55
N TRP A 123 -15.28 -0.19 6.33
CA TRP A 123 -14.57 1.08 6.22
C TRP A 123 -13.94 1.26 4.83
N VAL A 124 -13.32 0.23 4.29
CA VAL A 124 -12.73 0.24 2.93
C VAL A 124 -13.78 0.56 1.88
N ARG A 125 -14.96 -0.07 1.96
CA ARG A 125 -16.09 0.16 1.04
C ARG A 125 -16.63 1.58 1.10
N GLU A 126 -16.61 2.19 2.28
CA GLU A 126 -17.10 3.56 2.52
C GLU A 126 -16.08 4.64 2.15
N HIS A 127 -14.79 4.29 2.01
CA HIS A 127 -13.70 5.23 1.78
C HIS A 127 -12.91 4.91 0.49
N PRO A 128 -13.53 4.97 -0.69
CA PRO A 128 -12.81 4.82 -1.95
C PRO A 128 -11.85 6.00 -2.15
N TYR A 129 -10.67 5.73 -2.72
CA TYR A 129 -9.73 6.78 -3.06
C TYR A 129 -9.75 7.13 -4.56
N ARG A 130 -9.29 8.35 -4.88
CA ARG A 130 -9.11 8.85 -6.25
C ARG A 130 -7.69 9.34 -6.44
N TRP A 131 -6.86 8.52 -7.06
CA TRP A 131 -5.47 8.85 -7.27
C TRP A 131 -5.23 9.59 -8.57
N LYS A 132 -4.57 10.77 -8.52
CA LYS A 132 -4.28 11.63 -9.67
C LYS A 132 -2.81 12.05 -9.76
N VAL A 133 -1.99 11.63 -8.82
CA VAL A 133 -0.56 11.96 -8.78
C VAL A 133 0.16 11.24 -9.93
N PRO A 134 1.06 11.91 -10.66
CA PRO A 134 1.92 11.26 -11.67
C PRO A 134 2.66 10.09 -11.01
N THR A 135 2.42 8.86 -11.48
CA THR A 135 2.84 7.65 -10.78
C THR A 135 3.58 6.70 -11.70
N GLN A 136 4.68 6.16 -11.20
CA GLN A 136 5.35 4.99 -11.73
C GLN A 136 5.07 3.79 -10.82
N VAL A 137 4.76 2.66 -11.41
CA VAL A 137 4.55 1.39 -10.71
C VAL A 137 5.59 0.40 -11.20
N LEU A 138 6.30 -0.22 -10.27
CA LEU A 138 7.10 -1.41 -10.52
C LEU A 138 6.38 -2.61 -9.93
N TYR A 139 6.17 -3.64 -10.74
CA TYR A 139 5.38 -4.82 -10.39
C TYR A 139 6.08 -6.10 -10.79
N GLY A 140 6.08 -7.08 -9.92
CA GLY A 140 6.55 -8.43 -10.19
C GLY A 140 5.44 -9.31 -10.77
N ALA A 141 5.66 -9.93 -11.93
CA ALA A 141 4.63 -10.76 -12.57
C ALA A 141 4.26 -12.03 -11.76
N LYS A 142 5.11 -12.40 -10.80
CA LYS A 142 4.87 -13.53 -9.86
C LYS A 142 4.24 -13.06 -8.54
N ASP A 143 3.77 -11.81 -8.46
CA ASP A 143 3.07 -11.29 -7.29
C ASP A 143 1.76 -12.08 -7.06
N ASN A 144 1.54 -12.52 -5.83
CA ASN A 144 0.39 -13.31 -5.42
C ASN A 144 -0.65 -12.51 -4.59
N LEU A 145 -0.38 -11.23 -4.30
CA LEU A 145 -1.29 -10.36 -3.55
C LEU A 145 -2.10 -9.44 -4.44
N THR A 146 -1.49 -8.92 -5.51
CA THR A 146 -2.16 -8.05 -6.48
C THR A 146 -2.04 -8.67 -7.87
N SER A 147 -3.15 -8.85 -8.56
CA SER A 147 -3.13 -9.42 -9.90
C SER A 147 -2.68 -8.39 -10.95
N ARG A 148 -2.08 -8.88 -12.05
CA ARG A 148 -1.72 -8.05 -13.19
C ARG A 148 -2.93 -7.29 -13.77
N SER A 149 -4.10 -7.93 -13.82
CA SER A 149 -5.33 -7.32 -14.31
C SER A 149 -5.76 -6.11 -13.47
N MET A 150 -5.59 -6.17 -12.16
CA MET A 150 -5.89 -5.05 -11.26
C MET A 150 -4.95 -3.88 -11.50
N LEU A 151 -3.67 -4.15 -11.73
CA LEU A 151 -2.71 -3.08 -12.04
C LEU A 151 -2.95 -2.45 -13.42
N GLU A 152 -3.36 -3.22 -14.42
CA GLU A 152 -3.77 -2.66 -15.70
C GLU A 152 -5.04 -1.78 -15.57
N GLN A 153 -6.00 -2.16 -14.74
CA GLN A 153 -7.17 -1.32 -14.42
C GLN A 153 -6.77 -0.06 -13.65
N PHE A 154 -5.85 -0.18 -12.68
CA PHE A 154 -5.29 0.95 -11.97
C PHE A 154 -4.60 1.93 -12.93
N LYS A 155 -3.75 1.42 -13.82
CA LYS A 155 -3.10 2.20 -14.87
C LYS A 155 -4.12 2.94 -15.77
N GLN A 156 -5.17 2.24 -16.23
CA GLN A 156 -6.21 2.86 -17.06
C GLN A 156 -6.95 3.97 -16.32
N ARG A 157 -7.24 3.78 -15.05
CA ARG A 157 -7.97 4.73 -14.21
C ARG A 157 -7.14 5.96 -13.81
N THR A 158 -5.83 5.78 -13.60
CA THR A 158 -4.96 6.82 -13.04
C THR A 158 -3.98 7.44 -14.02
N GLY A 159 -3.74 6.79 -15.17
CA GLY A 159 -2.67 7.15 -16.10
C GLY A 159 -1.26 6.79 -15.63
N ALA A 160 -1.13 5.93 -14.62
CA ALA A 160 0.16 5.48 -14.10
C ALA A 160 0.99 4.76 -15.17
N HIS A 161 2.30 4.92 -15.13
CA HIS A 161 3.23 4.12 -15.92
C HIS A 161 3.53 2.82 -15.20
N LEU A 162 3.20 1.67 -15.82
CA LEU A 162 3.40 0.34 -15.26
C LEU A 162 4.62 -0.34 -15.91
N THR A 163 5.61 -0.66 -15.09
CA THR A 163 6.76 -1.50 -15.45
C THR A 163 6.59 -2.87 -14.81
N ILE A 164 6.67 -3.93 -15.62
CA ILE A 164 6.51 -5.30 -15.16
C ILE A 164 7.85 -6.02 -15.24
N MET A 165 8.26 -6.61 -14.14
CA MET A 165 9.38 -7.54 -14.08
C MET A 165 8.83 -8.97 -14.13
N GLU A 166 9.03 -9.68 -15.25
CA GLU A 166 8.43 -11.01 -15.47
C GLU A 166 8.88 -12.05 -14.43
N GLU A 167 10.13 -11.96 -13.95
CA GLU A 167 10.67 -12.83 -12.89
C GLU A 167 10.56 -12.21 -11.48
N GLY A 168 9.91 -11.05 -11.35
CA GLY A 168 9.70 -10.37 -10.08
C GLY A 168 8.62 -11.04 -9.24
N GLU A 169 8.85 -11.10 -7.95
CA GLU A 169 7.89 -11.52 -6.93
C GLU A 169 7.33 -10.30 -6.19
N HIS A 170 6.37 -10.49 -5.30
CA HIS A 170 5.85 -9.40 -4.47
C HIS A 170 6.97 -8.69 -3.70
N TRP A 171 7.87 -9.47 -3.12
CA TRP A 171 9.06 -9.00 -2.43
C TRP A 171 10.26 -9.01 -3.38
N PHE A 172 10.70 -7.84 -3.81
CA PHE A 172 11.93 -7.68 -4.59
C PHE A 172 13.13 -7.93 -3.67
N HIS A 173 13.67 -9.15 -3.63
CA HIS A 173 14.68 -9.56 -2.65
C HIS A 173 15.93 -10.21 -3.25
N THR A 174 15.89 -10.69 -4.49
CA THR A 174 17.07 -11.22 -5.16
C THR A 174 17.94 -10.10 -5.73
N GLU A 175 19.23 -10.34 -5.94
CA GLU A 175 20.15 -9.34 -6.52
C GLU A 175 19.63 -8.80 -7.85
N LEU A 176 19.08 -9.67 -8.71
CA LEU A 176 18.51 -9.28 -10.00
C LEU A 176 17.27 -8.40 -9.82
N GLN A 177 16.40 -8.70 -8.85
CA GLN A 177 15.21 -7.93 -8.55
C GLN A 177 15.57 -6.58 -7.91
N LEU A 178 16.58 -6.55 -7.04
CA LEU A 178 17.05 -5.32 -6.40
C LEU A 178 17.75 -4.37 -7.39
N ALA A 179 18.34 -4.89 -8.45
CA ALA A 179 19.00 -4.07 -9.47
C ALA A 179 18.05 -3.18 -10.28
N VAL A 180 16.74 -3.42 -10.25
CA VAL A 180 15.72 -2.61 -10.93
C VAL A 180 15.04 -1.57 -10.02
N LEU A 181 15.34 -1.57 -8.72
CA LEU A 181 14.86 -0.62 -7.71
C LEU A 181 15.74 0.63 -7.66
#